data_64387640659a89786c3a9af46f341096
#
_entry.id   64387640659a89786c3a9af46f341096
#
_cell.length_a   1.000
_cell.length_b   1.000
_cell.length_c   1.000
_cell.angle_alpha   90.00
_cell.angle_beta   90.00
_cell.angle_gamma   90.00
#
_symmetry.space_group_name_H-M   'P 1'
#
loop_
_entity.id
_entity.type
_entity.pdbx_description
1 polymer ?
#
loop_
_entity_poly.entity_id
_entity_poly.type
_entity_poly.pdbx_seq_one_letter_code
_entity_poly.pdbx_strand_id
1 'polypeptide(L)'
;MNKRTKKLHLVIELVVLIAVIFMALSPARDSGYRRFATDTLRYVRGTVLEVTSETLSDSTLETGQKLGVQTLRVRLSDGQELSLTNYLTETHNILLKKSDRVIICADLPENAAPYYTVYNYDRTIPLMGLAAVFVLLLVLVGRRKGADACLSILFTLAFILRVLLPALYSGASPVGMGLVTVLLSTSVTLLLIHGASVQCLLSICATMIGELIACGLFAVFSQMLHLTGFQTDSAEGLLLIA
;
A
#
# COMPACT_ATOMS: atom_id res chain seq x y z
N MET A 1 12.39 29.91 -20.36
CA MET A 1 10.94 29.72 -20.06
C MET A 1 10.28 31.08 -19.93
N ASN A 2 9.27 31.37 -20.75
CA ASN A 2 8.59 32.68 -20.81
C ASN A 2 7.80 32.91 -19.50
N LYS A 3 7.57 34.17 -19.07
CA LYS A 3 6.79 34.53 -17.88
C LYS A 3 5.39 33.85 -17.86
N ARG A 4 4.79 33.69 -19.04
CA ARG A 4 3.46 33.05 -19.21
C ARG A 4 3.50 31.55 -18.93
N THR A 5 4.55 30.84 -19.36
CA THR A 5 4.73 29.40 -19.10
C THR A 5 5.07 29.11 -17.63
N LYS A 6 5.81 30.02 -16.97
CA LYS A 6 6.05 29.89 -15.50
C LYS A 6 4.78 30.02 -14.68
N LYS A 7 3.91 30.98 -15.03
CA LYS A 7 2.61 31.14 -14.34
C LYS A 7 1.72 29.93 -14.57
N LEU A 8 1.66 29.38 -15.78
CA LEU A 8 0.86 28.21 -16.09
C LEU A 8 1.35 26.98 -15.33
N HIS A 9 2.67 26.77 -15.26
CA HIS A 9 3.25 25.65 -14.48
C HIS A 9 2.88 25.74 -12.99
N LEU A 10 2.99 26.93 -12.40
CA LEU A 10 2.61 27.15 -11.00
C LEU A 10 1.12 26.91 -10.74
N VAL A 11 0.25 27.24 -11.71
CA VAL A 11 -1.18 26.92 -11.62
C VAL A 11 -1.42 25.41 -11.64
N ILE A 12 -0.70 24.67 -12.50
CA ILE A 12 -0.79 23.19 -12.56
C ILE A 12 -0.33 22.59 -11.24
N GLU A 13 0.84 23.00 -10.71
CA GLU A 13 1.32 22.55 -9.39
C GLU A 13 0.25 22.78 -8.30
N LEU A 14 -0.34 23.98 -8.27
CA LEU A 14 -1.34 24.32 -7.27
C LEU A 14 -2.62 23.47 -7.41
N VAL A 15 -3.11 23.26 -8.62
CA VAL A 15 -4.29 22.43 -8.89
C VAL A 15 -4.05 20.99 -8.46
N VAL A 16 -2.89 20.42 -8.80
CA VAL A 16 -2.54 19.05 -8.38
C VAL A 16 -2.40 18.95 -6.86
N LEU A 17 -1.77 19.93 -6.23
CA LEU A 17 -1.65 19.99 -4.77
C LEU A 17 -3.03 20.05 -4.09
N ILE A 18 -3.92 20.89 -4.58
CA ILE A 18 -5.30 20.97 -4.07
C ILE A 18 -6.02 19.63 -4.27
N ALA A 19 -5.86 18.98 -5.41
CA ALA A 19 -6.45 17.67 -5.66
C ALA A 19 -5.92 16.60 -4.68
N VAL A 20 -4.62 16.59 -4.39
CA VAL A 20 -4.02 15.68 -3.40
C VAL A 20 -4.58 15.96 -2.01
N ILE A 21 -4.62 17.22 -1.58
CA ILE A 21 -5.18 17.60 -0.28
C ILE A 21 -6.66 17.23 -0.19
N PHE A 22 -7.44 17.52 -1.22
CA PHE A 22 -8.85 17.16 -1.28
C PHE A 22 -9.05 15.63 -1.16
N MET A 23 -8.29 14.85 -1.94
CA MET A 23 -8.34 13.37 -1.83
C MET A 23 -7.90 12.88 -0.45
N ALA A 24 -6.87 13.48 0.16
CA ALA A 24 -6.40 13.09 1.49
C ALA A 24 -7.42 13.39 2.60
N LEU A 25 -8.10 14.54 2.52
CA LEU A 25 -9.08 14.98 3.51
C LEU A 25 -10.50 14.41 3.27
N SER A 26 -10.79 13.93 2.06
CA SER A 26 -12.09 13.32 1.76
C SER A 26 -12.36 12.15 2.70
N PRO A 27 -13.55 12.04 3.31
CA PRO A 27 -13.90 10.88 4.10
C PRO A 27 -13.75 9.62 3.23
N ALA A 28 -13.25 8.54 3.83
CA ALA A 28 -13.18 7.27 3.12
C ALA A 28 -14.60 6.92 2.65
N ARG A 29 -14.78 6.85 1.32
CA ARG A 29 -16.06 6.43 0.76
C ARG A 29 -16.33 5.03 1.32
N ASP A 30 -17.52 4.78 1.79
CA ASP A 30 -17.93 3.46 2.28
C ASP A 30 -17.88 2.50 1.08
N SER A 31 -16.68 2.07 0.77
CA SER A 31 -16.41 1.09 -0.27
C SER A 31 -16.77 -0.23 0.36
N GLY A 32 -17.45 -1.11 -0.33
CA GLY A 32 -17.87 -2.43 0.15
C GLY A 32 -16.82 -3.29 0.88
N TYR A 33 -15.66 -2.68 1.25
CA TYR A 33 -14.61 -3.24 2.10
C TYR A 33 -15.13 -3.82 3.41
N ARG A 34 -16.20 -3.23 3.98
CA ARG A 34 -16.87 -3.79 5.18
C ARG A 34 -17.47 -5.18 4.94
N ARG A 35 -17.71 -5.59 3.71
CA ARG A 35 -18.16 -6.95 3.41
C ARG A 35 -17.10 -8.01 3.70
N PHE A 36 -15.83 -7.61 3.74
CA PHE A 36 -14.68 -8.49 3.93
C PHE A 36 -14.01 -8.30 5.30
N ALA A 37 -14.38 -7.27 6.06
CA ALA A 37 -13.89 -7.08 7.41
C ALA A 37 -14.81 -7.85 8.37
N THR A 38 -14.30 -8.88 9.01
CA THR A 38 -14.93 -9.45 10.20
C THR A 38 -14.94 -8.38 11.27
N ASP A 39 -16.11 -8.02 11.78
CA ASP A 39 -16.27 -6.95 12.82
C ASP A 39 -15.53 -7.30 14.11
N THR A 40 -15.09 -8.55 14.27
CA THR A 40 -14.35 -9.08 15.42
C THR A 40 -12.85 -8.81 15.38
N LEU A 41 -12.25 -8.64 14.21
CA LEU A 41 -10.80 -8.47 14.06
C LEU A 41 -10.37 -7.00 14.16
N ARG A 42 -9.48 -6.71 15.11
CA ARG A 42 -8.87 -5.38 15.27
C ARG A 42 -7.35 -5.49 15.29
N TYR A 43 -6.70 -4.57 14.62
CA TYR A 43 -5.24 -4.45 14.63
C TYR A 43 -4.81 -3.33 15.56
N VAL A 44 -4.09 -3.71 16.63
CA VAL A 44 -3.65 -2.78 17.68
C VAL A 44 -2.13 -2.76 17.72
N ARG A 45 -1.54 -1.58 17.90
CA ARG A 45 -0.10 -1.46 18.10
C ARG A 45 0.27 -1.85 19.52
N GLY A 46 1.41 -2.53 19.67
CA GLY A 46 1.95 -2.89 20.97
C GLY A 46 3.47 -2.77 21.00
N THR A 47 4.01 -2.84 22.22
CA THR A 47 5.47 -2.89 22.46
C THR A 47 5.77 -4.08 23.36
N VAL A 48 6.73 -4.90 22.95
CA VAL A 48 7.19 -6.05 23.74
C VAL A 48 7.94 -5.55 24.97
N LEU A 49 7.42 -5.83 26.15
CA LEU A 49 8.07 -5.46 27.42
C LEU A 49 9.18 -6.45 27.78
N GLU A 50 8.88 -7.73 27.65
CA GLU A 50 9.83 -8.83 27.87
C GLU A 50 9.39 -10.11 27.15
N VAL A 51 10.37 -10.97 26.90
CA VAL A 51 10.16 -12.36 26.50
C VAL A 51 10.21 -13.20 27.76
N THR A 52 9.08 -13.71 28.21
CA THR A 52 8.96 -14.43 29.50
C THR A 52 9.51 -15.86 29.40
N SER A 53 9.26 -16.52 28.26
CA SER A 53 9.85 -17.82 27.96
C SER A 53 9.95 -18.02 26.47
N GLU A 54 10.92 -18.83 26.06
CA GLU A 54 11.07 -19.24 24.67
C GLU A 54 11.57 -20.67 24.58
N THR A 55 11.00 -21.40 23.63
CA THR A 55 11.44 -22.74 23.25
C THR A 55 11.63 -22.73 21.74
N LEU A 56 12.90 -22.64 21.33
CA LEU A 56 13.27 -22.46 19.93
C LEU A 56 14.14 -23.59 19.45
N SER A 57 13.95 -23.98 18.19
CA SER A 57 14.78 -24.89 17.42
C SER A 57 15.17 -24.24 16.10
N ASP A 58 16.28 -24.68 15.51
CA ASP A 58 16.65 -24.21 14.17
C ASP A 58 15.76 -24.85 13.11
N SER A 59 15.36 -24.09 12.10
CA SER A 59 14.68 -24.63 10.93
C SER A 59 15.61 -25.55 10.16
N THR A 60 15.06 -26.62 9.64
CA THR A 60 15.78 -27.55 8.74
C THR A 60 15.75 -27.10 7.29
N LEU A 61 14.82 -26.17 6.95
CA LEU A 61 14.61 -25.70 5.58
C LEU A 61 15.44 -24.47 5.24
N GLU A 62 15.58 -23.53 6.20
CA GLU A 62 16.35 -22.30 5.98
C GLU A 62 17.32 -22.01 7.11
N THR A 63 18.55 -21.70 6.75
CA THR A 63 19.60 -21.32 7.72
C THR A 63 19.28 -19.97 8.36
N GLY A 64 19.20 -19.95 9.69
CA GLY A 64 18.97 -18.74 10.47
C GLY A 64 17.51 -18.51 10.87
N GLN A 65 16.57 -19.28 10.39
CA GLN A 65 15.20 -19.26 10.92
C GLN A 65 15.09 -20.07 12.22
N LYS A 66 14.33 -19.54 13.17
CA LYS A 66 14.01 -20.22 14.43
C LYS A 66 12.55 -20.62 14.44
N LEU A 67 12.27 -21.87 14.73
CA LEU A 67 10.93 -22.41 14.88
C LEU A 67 10.63 -22.62 16.35
N GLY A 68 9.38 -22.52 16.74
CA GLY A 68 8.97 -22.79 18.11
C GLY A 68 8.00 -21.79 18.69
N VAL A 69 8.14 -21.50 19.98
CA VAL A 69 7.18 -20.71 20.72
C VAL A 69 7.89 -19.69 21.59
N GLN A 70 7.40 -18.46 21.58
CA GLN A 70 7.78 -17.40 22.53
C GLN A 70 6.54 -16.97 23.34
N THR A 71 6.66 -16.89 24.65
CA THR A 71 5.67 -16.22 25.50
C THR A 71 6.13 -14.80 25.77
N LEU A 72 5.29 -13.84 25.42
CA LEU A 72 5.63 -12.41 25.42
C LEU A 72 4.70 -11.65 26.37
N ARG A 73 5.27 -10.71 27.12
CA ARG A 73 4.48 -9.67 27.78
C ARG A 73 4.54 -8.40 26.93
N VAL A 74 3.37 -7.93 26.50
CA VAL A 74 3.24 -6.83 25.57
C VAL A 74 2.33 -5.75 26.15
N ARG A 75 2.71 -4.49 25.98
CA ARG A 75 1.87 -3.33 26.29
C ARG A 75 1.26 -2.80 25.03
N LEU A 76 -0.07 -2.78 24.97
CA LEU A 76 -0.84 -2.21 23.88
C LEU A 76 -0.80 -0.67 23.90
N SER A 77 -1.20 -0.04 22.81
CA SER A 77 -1.26 1.41 22.69
C SER A 77 -2.29 2.09 23.61
N ASP A 78 -3.28 1.36 24.11
CA ASP A 78 -4.25 1.80 25.11
C ASP A 78 -3.74 1.69 26.55
N GLY A 79 -2.50 1.20 26.75
CA GLY A 79 -1.88 1.01 28.06
C GLY A 79 -2.13 -0.36 28.70
N GLN A 80 -2.98 -1.20 28.12
CA GLN A 80 -3.24 -2.54 28.63
C GLN A 80 -1.99 -3.42 28.45
N GLU A 81 -1.63 -4.17 29.49
CA GLU A 81 -0.59 -5.21 29.42
C GLU A 81 -1.25 -6.59 29.33
N LEU A 82 -0.76 -7.39 28.40
CA LEU A 82 -1.24 -8.76 28.23
C LEU A 82 -0.07 -9.71 27.94
N SER A 83 -0.27 -10.96 28.32
CA SER A 83 0.62 -12.06 27.97
C SER A 83 0.03 -12.79 26.78
N LEU A 84 0.84 -12.98 25.74
CA LEU A 84 0.43 -13.69 24.53
C LEU A 84 1.52 -14.67 24.09
N THR A 85 1.10 -15.67 23.35
CA THR A 85 1.99 -16.69 22.78
C THR A 85 2.21 -16.38 21.30
N ASN A 86 3.46 -16.26 20.90
CA ASN A 86 3.89 -16.10 19.53
C ASN A 86 4.42 -17.43 18.99
N TYR A 87 3.79 -17.95 17.95
CA TYR A 87 4.18 -19.18 17.28
C TYR A 87 5.05 -18.87 16.07
N LEU A 88 6.30 -19.33 16.08
CA LEU A 88 7.20 -19.23 14.96
C LEU A 88 7.09 -20.49 14.10
N THR A 89 6.60 -20.30 12.90
CA THR A 89 6.46 -21.34 11.88
C THR A 89 7.30 -21.00 10.66
N GLU A 90 7.41 -21.88 9.68
CA GLU A 90 8.13 -21.63 8.43
C GLU A 90 7.57 -20.40 7.66
N THR A 91 6.26 -20.19 7.73
CA THR A 91 5.56 -19.12 7.02
C THR A 91 5.35 -17.87 7.86
N HIS A 92 5.32 -17.99 9.18
CA HIS A 92 5.15 -16.90 10.13
C HIS A 92 6.33 -16.88 11.11
N ASN A 93 7.43 -16.27 10.68
CA ASN A 93 8.70 -16.28 11.42
C ASN A 93 9.06 -14.89 11.94
N ILE A 94 8.37 -14.45 13.00
CA ILE A 94 8.55 -13.14 13.64
C ILE A 94 9.19 -13.35 15.01
N LEU A 95 10.52 -13.43 15.04
CA LEU A 95 11.28 -13.57 16.29
C LEU A 95 11.37 -12.22 17.00
N LEU A 96 10.71 -12.09 18.13
CA LEU A 96 10.57 -10.84 18.87
C LEU A 96 11.57 -10.73 20.02
N LYS A 97 11.99 -9.49 20.27
CA LYS A 97 12.88 -9.11 21.37
C LYS A 97 12.24 -8.01 22.21
N LYS A 98 12.78 -7.80 23.41
CA LYS A 98 12.39 -6.70 24.27
C LYS A 98 12.51 -5.36 23.53
N SER A 99 11.50 -4.50 23.68
CA SER A 99 11.35 -3.18 23.06
C SER A 99 10.94 -3.21 21.59
N ASP A 100 10.72 -4.36 20.97
CA ASP A 100 10.20 -4.44 19.60
C ASP A 100 8.77 -3.90 19.55
N ARG A 101 8.50 -3.12 18.50
CA ARG A 101 7.16 -2.65 18.19
C ARG A 101 6.46 -3.64 17.28
N VAL A 102 5.24 -4.00 17.66
CA VAL A 102 4.46 -5.03 16.99
C VAL A 102 3.05 -4.57 16.71
N ILE A 103 2.47 -5.14 15.67
CA ILE A 103 1.04 -5.09 15.40
C ILE A 103 0.45 -6.39 15.92
N ILE A 104 -0.55 -6.28 16.77
CA ILE A 104 -1.28 -7.39 17.35
C ILE A 104 -2.64 -7.46 16.68
N CYS A 105 -3.01 -8.63 16.20
CA CYS A 105 -4.35 -8.95 15.78
C CYS A 105 -5.14 -9.38 17.01
N ALA A 106 -6.13 -8.60 17.38
CA ALA A 106 -7.09 -8.91 18.44
C ALA A 106 -8.37 -9.42 17.78
N ASP A 107 -8.70 -10.66 18.00
CA ASP A 107 -10.00 -11.24 17.65
C ASP A 107 -10.92 -11.13 18.88
N LEU A 108 -11.99 -10.36 18.74
CA LEU A 108 -12.92 -10.00 19.81
C LEU A 108 -14.31 -10.55 19.50
N PRO A 109 -14.51 -11.87 19.52
CA PRO A 109 -15.82 -12.47 19.24
C PRO A 109 -16.82 -12.12 20.34
N GLU A 110 -18.10 -11.90 19.98
CA GLU A 110 -19.15 -11.52 20.93
C GLU A 110 -19.41 -12.59 22.02
N ASN A 111 -19.16 -13.87 21.72
CA ASN A 111 -19.54 -14.99 22.59
C ASN A 111 -18.34 -15.85 23.06
N ALA A 112 -17.10 -15.39 22.90
CA ALA A 112 -15.91 -16.12 23.32
C ALA A 112 -14.86 -15.16 23.93
N ALA A 113 -13.86 -15.74 24.59
CA ALA A 113 -12.76 -14.95 25.16
C ALA A 113 -11.95 -14.26 24.03
N PRO A 114 -11.49 -13.02 24.23
CA PRO A 114 -10.61 -12.33 23.30
C PRO A 114 -9.35 -13.14 23.02
N TYR A 115 -8.97 -13.23 21.75
CA TYR A 115 -7.75 -13.90 21.33
C TYR A 115 -6.79 -12.91 20.68
N TYR A 116 -5.53 -12.94 21.12
CA TYR A 116 -4.51 -12.01 20.67
C TYR A 116 -3.34 -12.76 20.03
N THR A 117 -2.98 -12.37 18.82
CA THR A 117 -1.83 -12.93 18.10
C THR A 117 -0.91 -11.84 17.60
N VAL A 118 0.38 -12.15 17.51
CA VAL A 118 1.32 -11.29 16.79
C VAL A 118 1.02 -11.35 15.30
N TYR A 119 0.70 -10.21 14.71
CA TYR A 119 0.48 -10.13 13.26
C TYR A 119 1.77 -9.83 12.49
N ASN A 120 2.52 -8.78 12.90
CA ASN A 120 3.78 -8.40 12.25
C ASN A 120 4.54 -7.38 13.12
N TYR A 121 5.79 -7.07 12.70
CA TYR A 121 6.49 -5.90 13.22
C TYR A 121 5.78 -4.60 12.84
N ASP A 122 5.72 -3.61 13.75
CA ASP A 122 5.32 -2.25 13.40
C ASP A 122 6.48 -1.52 12.71
N ARG A 123 6.47 -1.56 11.39
CA ARG A 123 7.48 -0.92 10.54
C ARG A 123 7.14 0.53 10.17
N THR A 124 6.13 1.12 10.79
CA THR A 124 5.65 2.47 10.43
C THR A 124 6.78 3.51 10.49
N ILE A 125 7.54 3.55 11.60
CA ILE A 125 8.61 4.54 11.77
C ILE A 125 9.78 4.31 10.79
N PRO A 126 10.34 3.09 10.64
CA PRO A 126 11.38 2.85 9.64
C PRO A 126 10.94 3.17 8.21
N LEU A 127 9.70 2.83 7.84
CA LEU A 127 9.16 3.14 6.51
C LEU A 127 8.99 4.64 6.29
N MET A 128 8.50 5.38 7.29
CA MET A 128 8.42 6.84 7.22
C MET A 128 9.81 7.48 7.10
N GLY A 129 10.80 6.96 7.82
CA GLY A 129 12.20 7.40 7.71
C GLY A 129 12.76 7.16 6.32
N LEU A 130 12.54 5.97 5.75
CA LEU A 130 12.95 5.64 4.38
C LEU A 130 12.27 6.54 3.36
N ALA A 131 10.96 6.78 3.50
CA ALA A 131 10.22 7.68 2.62
C ALA A 131 10.74 9.12 2.72
N ALA A 132 11.06 9.61 3.92
CA ALA A 132 11.62 10.94 4.12
C ALA A 132 13.00 11.08 3.46
N VAL A 133 13.88 10.08 3.60
CA VAL A 133 15.18 10.05 2.92
C VAL A 133 15.01 10.02 1.41
N PHE A 134 14.07 9.23 0.90
CA PHE A 134 13.78 9.18 -0.54
C PHE A 134 13.32 10.53 -1.09
N VAL A 135 12.37 11.20 -0.41
CA VAL A 135 11.90 12.54 -0.78
C VAL A 135 13.04 13.55 -0.72
N LEU A 136 13.86 13.50 0.33
CA LEU A 136 15.01 14.38 0.48
C LEU A 136 16.00 14.22 -0.69
N LEU A 137 16.34 12.99 -1.06
CA LEU A 137 17.22 12.71 -2.19
C LEU A 137 16.64 13.20 -3.53
N LEU A 138 15.34 12.98 -3.76
CA LEU A 138 14.67 13.48 -4.97
C LEU A 138 14.76 15.00 -5.06
N VAL A 139 14.54 15.71 -3.95
CA VAL A 139 14.59 17.17 -3.93
C VAL A 139 16.03 17.69 -4.02
N LEU A 140 17.00 17.06 -3.36
CA LEU A 140 18.40 17.47 -3.44
C LEU A 140 18.97 17.30 -4.84
N VAL A 141 18.73 16.16 -5.49
CA VAL A 141 19.24 15.86 -6.83
C VAL A 141 18.44 16.57 -7.91
N GLY A 142 17.12 16.46 -7.85
CA GLY A 142 16.20 16.96 -8.87
C GLY A 142 15.83 18.44 -8.68
N ARG A 143 16.15 19.03 -7.51
CA ARG A 143 15.74 20.39 -7.15
C ARG A 143 14.23 20.58 -7.40
N ARG A 144 13.84 21.58 -8.17
CA ARG A 144 12.44 21.87 -8.48
C ARG A 144 11.76 20.69 -9.21
N LYS A 145 12.41 20.07 -10.17
CA LYS A 145 11.87 18.88 -10.86
C LYS A 145 11.71 17.68 -9.93
N GLY A 146 12.58 17.57 -8.92
CA GLY A 146 12.45 16.57 -7.86
C GLY A 146 11.22 16.80 -6.99
N ALA A 147 10.89 18.05 -6.66
CA ALA A 147 9.67 18.41 -5.95
C ALA A 147 8.41 18.12 -6.80
N ASP A 148 8.44 18.42 -8.10
CA ASP A 148 7.36 18.08 -9.03
C ASP A 148 7.14 16.56 -9.13
N ALA A 149 8.24 15.79 -9.14
CA ALA A 149 8.17 14.32 -9.10
C ALA A 149 7.57 13.80 -7.79
N CYS A 150 7.95 14.37 -6.64
CA CYS A 150 7.33 14.02 -5.35
C CYS A 150 5.82 14.30 -5.35
N LEU A 151 5.40 15.45 -5.85
CA LEU A 151 3.99 15.81 -5.95
C LEU A 151 3.22 14.84 -6.86
N SER A 152 3.83 14.42 -7.97
CA SER A 152 3.27 13.43 -8.89
C SER A 152 3.08 12.07 -8.21
N ILE A 153 4.09 11.61 -7.46
CA ILE A 153 4.00 10.34 -6.70
C ILE A 153 2.90 10.41 -5.65
N LEU A 154 2.81 11.54 -4.90
CA LEU A 154 1.74 11.75 -3.92
C LEU A 154 0.35 11.76 -4.57
N PHE A 155 0.22 12.39 -5.74
CA PHE A 155 -1.03 12.38 -6.50
C PHE A 155 -1.41 10.95 -6.90
N THR A 156 -0.49 10.20 -7.48
CA THR A 156 -0.74 8.81 -7.91
C THR A 156 -1.14 7.93 -6.73
N LEU A 157 -0.41 8.03 -5.60
CA LEU A 157 -0.72 7.27 -4.40
C LEU A 157 -2.10 7.64 -3.82
N ALA A 158 -2.40 8.94 -3.73
CA ALA A 158 -3.71 9.39 -3.27
C ALA A 158 -4.84 8.92 -4.20
N PHE A 159 -4.62 8.95 -5.51
CA PHE A 159 -5.59 8.48 -6.50
C PHE A 159 -5.84 6.97 -6.37
N ILE A 160 -4.79 6.18 -6.23
CA ILE A 160 -4.90 4.72 -6.01
C ILE A 160 -5.72 4.44 -4.74
N LEU A 161 -5.35 5.06 -3.62
CA LEU A 161 -5.97 4.78 -2.32
C LEU A 161 -7.40 5.30 -2.21
N ARG A 162 -7.72 6.43 -2.85
CA ARG A 162 -9.02 7.11 -2.67
C ARG A 162 -9.99 6.94 -3.83
N VAL A 163 -9.50 6.55 -5.00
CA VAL A 163 -10.35 6.42 -6.19
C VAL A 163 -10.31 4.99 -6.71
N LEU A 164 -9.11 4.46 -7.02
CA LEU A 164 -8.97 3.16 -7.64
C LEU A 164 -9.47 2.04 -6.70
N LEU A 165 -8.92 1.92 -5.50
CA LEU A 165 -9.29 0.85 -4.58
C LEU A 165 -10.78 0.88 -4.20
N PRO A 166 -11.39 2.02 -3.80
CA PRO A 166 -12.82 2.06 -3.54
C PRO A 166 -13.68 1.72 -4.75
N ALA A 167 -13.27 2.10 -5.95
CA ALA A 167 -14.00 1.75 -7.18
C ALA A 167 -13.95 0.23 -7.45
N LEU A 168 -12.80 -0.40 -7.25
CA LEU A 168 -12.65 -1.86 -7.39
C LEU A 168 -13.53 -2.61 -6.38
N TYR A 169 -13.53 -2.19 -5.11
CA TYR A 169 -14.41 -2.78 -4.09
C TYR A 169 -15.90 -2.55 -4.37
N SER A 170 -16.23 -1.52 -5.14
CA SER A 170 -17.62 -1.26 -5.58
C SER A 170 -18.01 -2.05 -6.83
N GLY A 171 -17.13 -2.94 -7.34
CA GLY A 171 -17.38 -3.79 -8.50
C GLY A 171 -17.04 -3.15 -9.85
N ALA A 172 -16.28 -2.06 -9.88
CA ALA A 172 -15.81 -1.49 -11.14
C ALA A 172 -14.79 -2.41 -11.82
N SER A 173 -14.78 -2.40 -13.16
CA SER A 173 -13.84 -3.19 -13.96
C SER A 173 -12.38 -2.87 -13.60
N PRO A 174 -11.57 -3.86 -13.15
CA PRO A 174 -10.17 -3.64 -12.79
C PRO A 174 -9.34 -3.11 -13.96
N VAL A 175 -9.55 -3.63 -15.16
CA VAL A 175 -8.83 -3.22 -16.38
C VAL A 175 -9.19 -1.79 -16.75
N GLY A 176 -10.47 -1.42 -16.74
CA GLY A 176 -10.90 -0.06 -17.05
C GLY A 176 -10.40 0.96 -16.04
N MET A 177 -10.53 0.68 -14.75
CA MET A 177 -10.05 1.58 -13.68
C MET A 177 -8.52 1.65 -13.64
N GLY A 178 -7.82 0.55 -13.91
CA GLY A 178 -6.37 0.53 -14.06
C GLY A 178 -5.92 1.45 -15.19
N LEU A 179 -6.53 1.32 -16.38
CA LEU A 179 -6.23 2.17 -17.53
C LEU A 179 -6.43 3.65 -17.21
N VAL A 180 -7.57 4.03 -16.61
CA VAL A 180 -7.84 5.42 -16.20
C VAL A 180 -6.78 5.92 -15.22
N THR A 181 -6.38 5.09 -14.25
CA THR A 181 -5.36 5.44 -13.26
C THR A 181 -4.02 5.72 -13.92
N VAL A 182 -3.57 4.84 -14.82
CA VAL A 182 -2.30 5.00 -15.53
C VAL A 182 -2.33 6.24 -16.42
N LEU A 183 -3.40 6.44 -17.19
CA LEU A 183 -3.57 7.63 -18.05
C LEU A 183 -3.51 8.94 -17.26
N LEU A 184 -4.24 9.01 -16.14
CA LEU A 184 -4.26 10.22 -15.31
C LEU A 184 -2.90 10.45 -14.63
N SER A 185 -2.31 9.43 -14.03
CA SER A 185 -1.04 9.57 -13.32
C SER A 185 0.09 9.95 -14.27
N THR A 186 0.15 9.33 -15.45
CA THR A 186 1.13 9.67 -16.51
C THR A 186 0.94 11.10 -17.00
N SER A 187 -0.29 11.50 -17.27
CA SER A 187 -0.60 12.86 -17.73
C SER A 187 -0.19 13.91 -16.70
N VAL A 188 -0.54 13.71 -15.43
CA VAL A 188 -0.15 14.61 -14.33
C VAL A 188 1.37 14.67 -14.17
N THR A 189 2.03 13.51 -14.20
CA THR A 189 3.49 13.41 -14.09
C THR A 189 4.20 14.20 -15.20
N LEU A 190 3.80 13.98 -16.45
CA LEU A 190 4.39 14.65 -17.60
C LEU A 190 4.13 16.17 -17.58
N LEU A 191 2.93 16.60 -17.18
CA LEU A 191 2.58 18.01 -17.04
C LEU A 191 3.38 18.70 -15.94
N LEU A 192 3.61 18.04 -14.80
CA LEU A 192 4.42 18.58 -13.71
C LEU A 192 5.89 18.69 -14.08
N ILE A 193 6.49 17.65 -14.69
CA ILE A 193 7.93 17.60 -14.97
C ILE A 193 8.31 18.47 -16.19
N HIS A 194 7.51 18.45 -17.25
CA HIS A 194 7.81 19.14 -18.53
C HIS A 194 7.03 20.43 -18.69
N GLY A 195 6.00 20.69 -17.88
CA GLY A 195 5.09 21.79 -18.06
C GLY A 195 4.15 21.59 -19.25
N ALA A 196 3.20 22.50 -19.42
CA ALA A 196 2.28 22.48 -20.56
C ALA A 196 2.99 22.95 -21.84
N SER A 197 3.43 22.00 -22.64
CA SER A 197 4.08 22.23 -23.94
C SER A 197 3.52 21.26 -24.98
N VAL A 198 3.71 21.59 -26.26
CA VAL A 198 3.31 20.69 -27.36
C VAL A 198 4.02 19.33 -27.25
N GLN A 199 5.30 19.34 -26.85
CA GLN A 199 6.06 18.13 -26.65
C GLN A 199 5.45 17.28 -25.52
N CYS A 200 5.01 17.90 -24.42
CA CYS A 200 4.32 17.20 -23.33
C CYS A 200 3.02 16.56 -23.83
N LEU A 201 2.22 17.29 -24.60
CA LEU A 201 0.98 16.75 -25.18
C LEU A 201 1.24 15.56 -26.10
N LEU A 202 2.24 15.67 -26.99
CA LEU A 202 2.64 14.57 -27.87
C LEU A 202 3.11 13.35 -27.06
N SER A 203 3.88 13.55 -25.98
CA SER A 203 4.31 12.47 -25.11
C SER A 203 3.13 11.79 -24.42
N ILE A 204 2.17 12.56 -23.92
CA ILE A 204 0.93 12.00 -23.32
C ILE A 204 0.18 11.15 -24.36
N CYS A 205 -0.05 11.69 -25.56
CA CYS A 205 -0.74 10.96 -26.62
C CYS A 205 0.02 9.68 -27.03
N ALA A 206 1.35 9.74 -27.16
CA ALA A 206 2.15 8.57 -27.49
C ALA A 206 2.09 7.49 -26.40
N THR A 207 2.15 7.89 -25.13
CA THR A 207 2.01 6.95 -23.99
C THR A 207 0.63 6.31 -23.99
N MET A 208 -0.44 7.11 -24.15
CA MET A 208 -1.81 6.62 -24.22
C MET A 208 -2.00 5.56 -25.34
N ILE A 209 -1.48 5.84 -26.52
CA ILE A 209 -1.54 4.91 -27.67
C ILE A 209 -0.78 3.64 -27.32
N GLY A 210 0.43 3.75 -26.73
CA GLY A 210 1.23 2.59 -26.32
C GLY A 210 0.50 1.72 -25.30
N GLU A 211 -0.14 2.34 -24.30
CA GLU A 211 -0.93 1.63 -23.28
C GLU A 211 -2.14 0.90 -23.89
N LEU A 212 -2.87 1.56 -24.78
CA LEU A 212 -4.01 0.94 -25.47
C LEU A 212 -3.58 -0.25 -26.35
N ILE A 213 -2.45 -0.12 -27.05
CA ILE A 213 -1.88 -1.24 -27.83
C ILE A 213 -1.48 -2.39 -26.91
N ALA A 214 -0.77 -2.09 -25.79
CA ALA A 214 -0.36 -3.09 -24.82
C ALA A 214 -1.56 -3.83 -24.20
N CYS A 215 -2.61 -3.10 -23.81
CA CYS A 215 -3.84 -3.68 -23.31
C CYS A 215 -4.55 -4.54 -24.37
N GLY A 216 -4.59 -4.08 -25.62
CA GLY A 216 -5.18 -4.83 -26.73
C GLY A 216 -4.42 -6.14 -26.99
N LEU A 217 -3.10 -6.09 -27.06
CA LEU A 217 -2.25 -7.27 -27.18
C LEU A 217 -2.44 -8.23 -26.02
N PHE A 218 -2.43 -7.71 -24.79
CA PHE A 218 -2.70 -8.54 -23.60
C PHE A 218 -4.04 -9.23 -23.67
N ALA A 219 -5.10 -8.53 -24.09
CA ALA A 219 -6.43 -9.12 -24.22
C ALA A 219 -6.45 -10.27 -25.24
N VAL A 220 -5.77 -10.11 -26.39
CA VAL A 220 -5.67 -11.16 -27.43
C VAL A 220 -4.89 -12.36 -26.90
N PHE A 221 -3.70 -12.14 -26.32
CA PHE A 221 -2.88 -13.22 -25.79
C PHE A 221 -3.52 -13.91 -24.58
N SER A 222 -4.19 -13.16 -23.71
CA SER A 222 -4.93 -13.71 -22.57
C SER A 222 -6.01 -14.71 -23.01
N GLN A 223 -6.72 -14.41 -24.11
CA GLN A 223 -7.70 -15.34 -24.67
C GLN A 223 -7.03 -16.57 -25.28
N MET A 224 -5.93 -16.37 -26.04
CA MET A 224 -5.19 -17.48 -26.66
C MET A 224 -4.57 -18.44 -25.64
N LEU A 225 -4.09 -17.91 -24.52
CA LEU A 225 -3.46 -18.66 -23.45
C LEU A 225 -4.44 -19.13 -22.36
N HIS A 226 -5.74 -18.88 -22.55
CA HIS A 226 -6.79 -19.20 -21.56
C HIS A 226 -6.46 -18.68 -20.15
N LEU A 227 -5.90 -17.48 -20.04
CA LEU A 227 -5.57 -16.86 -18.74
C LEU A 227 -6.87 -16.36 -18.09
N THR A 228 -7.49 -17.20 -17.27
CA THR A 228 -8.76 -16.90 -16.60
C THR A 228 -8.57 -16.16 -15.27
N GLY A 229 -7.32 -16.02 -14.76
CA GLY A 229 -7.03 -15.47 -13.44
C GLY A 229 -7.37 -16.41 -12.28
N PHE A 230 -8.05 -17.52 -12.52
CA PHE A 230 -8.43 -18.51 -11.50
C PHE A 230 -7.40 -19.63 -11.30
N GLN A 231 -6.25 -19.55 -11.94
CA GLN A 231 -5.22 -20.58 -11.91
C GLN A 231 -4.14 -20.37 -10.83
N THR A 232 -4.36 -19.44 -9.92
CA THR A 232 -3.42 -19.16 -8.83
C THR A 232 -4.07 -19.47 -7.49
N ASP A 233 -3.31 -20.08 -6.56
CA ASP A 233 -3.77 -20.41 -5.19
C ASP A 233 -4.34 -19.18 -4.46
N SER A 234 -3.86 -17.99 -4.78
CA SER A 234 -4.39 -16.73 -4.24
C SER A 234 -5.79 -16.37 -4.75
N ALA A 235 -6.19 -16.87 -5.92
CA ALA A 235 -7.52 -16.59 -6.48
C ALA A 235 -8.62 -17.36 -5.72
N GLU A 236 -8.32 -18.55 -5.24
CA GLU A 236 -9.24 -19.36 -4.43
C GLU A 236 -9.58 -18.65 -3.11
N GLY A 237 -8.56 -18.07 -2.44
CA GLY A 237 -8.77 -17.23 -1.25
C GLY A 237 -9.63 -16.00 -1.50
N LEU A 238 -9.50 -15.36 -2.67
CA LEU A 238 -10.32 -14.20 -3.04
C LEU A 238 -11.75 -14.57 -3.38
N LEU A 239 -11.98 -15.74 -4.00
CA LEU A 239 -13.33 -16.26 -4.31
C LEU A 239 -14.12 -16.66 -3.08
N LEU A 240 -13.44 -17.14 -2.01
CA LEU A 240 -14.08 -17.47 -0.75
C LEU A 240 -14.51 -16.21 0.04
N ILE A 241 -14.00 -15.04 -0.34
CA ILE A 241 -14.28 -13.75 0.29
C ILE A 241 -15.33 -12.95 -0.52
N ALA A 242 -15.53 -13.25 -1.79
CA ALA A 242 -16.48 -12.57 -2.69
C ALA A 242 -17.89 -13.13 -2.62
#